data_78941e0902b9510e7cab82b5db298262
#
_entry.id   78941e0902b9510e7cab82b5db298262
#
_cell.length_a   1.000
_cell.length_b   1.000
_cell.length_c   1.000
_cell.angle_alpha   90.00
_cell.angle_beta   90.00
_cell.angle_gamma   90.00
#
_symmetry.space_group_name_H-M   'P 1'
#
loop_
_entity.id
_entity.type
_entity.pdbx_description
1 polymer ?
#
loop_
_entity_poly.entity_id
_entity_poly.type
_entity_poly.pdbx_seq_one_letter_code
_entity_poly.pdbx_strand_id
1 'polypeptide(L)'
;MEFEERLRDRQWSVGNACSVAKLLDLLSTKTVFLAVRESLFGTTRFEDFVERIGTSAPAVSRALKQLEASGLMVRVPYQEPGKRARDEYRLTAAGEDLLPVYQAIRQGRDKYLQKGGRGPLCFVDRESGNRVGVIVTDDPNAATVSAGDIEIRLNR
;
A
#
# COMPACT_ATOMS: atom_id res chain seq x y z
N MET A 1 -23.11 0.74 -11.21
CA MET A 1 -23.43 1.42 -9.93
C MET A 1 -24.45 2.51 -10.21
N GLU A 2 -25.50 2.56 -9.41
CA GLU A 2 -26.54 3.58 -9.53
C GLU A 2 -26.72 4.27 -8.18
N PHE A 3 -27.10 5.54 -8.22
CA PHE A 3 -27.47 6.28 -7.02
C PHE A 3 -28.93 5.95 -6.63
N GLU A 4 -29.22 5.90 -5.34
CA GLU A 4 -30.59 5.92 -4.86
C GLU A 4 -31.31 7.19 -5.35
N GLU A 5 -32.63 7.16 -5.45
CA GLU A 5 -33.44 8.19 -6.13
C GLU A 5 -33.14 9.62 -5.66
N ARG A 6 -33.08 9.82 -4.33
CA ARG A 6 -32.81 11.15 -3.73
C ARG A 6 -31.40 11.72 -4.03
N LEU A 7 -30.48 10.90 -4.57
CA LEU A 7 -29.11 11.32 -4.87
C LEU A 7 -28.86 11.44 -6.39
N ARG A 8 -29.85 11.13 -7.24
CA ARG A 8 -29.68 11.09 -8.70
C ARG A 8 -29.46 12.45 -9.32
N ASP A 9 -30.01 13.52 -8.74
CA ASP A 9 -29.84 14.88 -9.24
C ASP A 9 -28.44 15.45 -9.07
N ARG A 10 -27.61 14.77 -8.26
CA ARG A 10 -26.21 15.18 -7.99
C ARG A 10 -26.05 16.59 -7.37
N GLN A 11 -27.09 17.12 -6.74
CA GLN A 11 -27.04 18.43 -6.05
C GLN A 11 -26.48 18.36 -4.63
N TRP A 12 -25.93 17.24 -4.26
CA TRP A 12 -25.25 16.99 -2.99
C TRP A 12 -23.73 16.97 -3.16
N SER A 13 -23.01 17.26 -2.10
CA SER A 13 -21.56 17.17 -2.05
C SER A 13 -21.11 16.56 -0.73
N VAL A 14 -20.14 15.68 -0.79
CA VAL A 14 -19.47 15.15 0.41
C VAL A 14 -18.43 16.15 0.96
N GLY A 15 -18.09 17.19 0.20
CA GLY A 15 -17.15 18.24 0.60
C GLY A 15 -15.86 17.64 1.18
N ASN A 16 -15.42 18.19 2.31
CA ASN A 16 -14.22 17.73 3.03
C ASN A 16 -14.38 16.36 3.72
N ALA A 17 -15.56 15.72 3.65
CA ALA A 17 -15.79 14.41 4.22
C ALA A 17 -15.43 13.25 3.25
N CYS A 18 -15.01 13.55 2.02
CA CYS A 18 -14.65 12.54 1.03
C CYS A 18 -13.44 11.71 1.48
N SER A 19 -13.67 10.45 1.86
CA SER A 19 -12.62 9.53 2.31
C SER A 19 -11.57 9.27 1.22
N VAL A 20 -12.02 9.20 -0.04
CA VAL A 20 -11.11 9.01 -1.18
C VAL A 20 -10.19 10.23 -1.35
N ALA A 21 -10.73 11.46 -1.29
CA ALA A 21 -9.91 12.66 -1.38
C ALA A 21 -8.87 12.72 -0.25
N LYS A 22 -9.28 12.44 0.99
CA LYS A 22 -8.37 12.42 2.15
C LYS A 22 -7.24 11.40 1.99
N LEU A 23 -7.55 10.22 1.49
CA LEU A 23 -6.52 9.20 1.24
C LEU A 23 -5.57 9.62 0.10
N LEU A 24 -6.10 10.22 -0.97
CA LEU A 24 -5.29 10.73 -2.07
C LEU A 24 -4.41 11.90 -1.64
N ASP A 25 -4.90 12.81 -0.79
CA ASP A 25 -4.09 13.88 -0.21
C ASP A 25 -2.92 13.32 0.61
N LEU A 26 -3.17 12.25 1.37
CA LEU A 26 -2.15 11.57 2.13
C LEU A 26 -1.13 10.86 1.22
N LEU A 27 -1.61 10.16 0.20
CA LEU A 27 -0.78 9.44 -0.78
C LEU A 27 -0.39 10.33 -1.97
N SER A 28 -0.35 11.64 -1.77
CA SER A 28 -0.31 12.70 -2.80
C SER A 28 0.89 12.65 -3.74
N THR A 29 1.95 11.94 -3.39
CA THR A 29 3.11 11.82 -4.26
C THR A 29 3.43 10.34 -4.57
N LYS A 30 3.99 10.13 -5.77
CA LYS A 30 4.50 8.80 -6.15
C LYS A 30 5.46 8.24 -5.10
N THR A 31 6.33 9.07 -4.51
CA THR A 31 7.32 8.65 -3.51
C THR A 31 6.65 8.13 -2.24
N VAL A 32 5.59 8.78 -1.76
CA VAL A 32 4.83 8.35 -0.57
C VAL A 32 4.20 6.97 -0.83
N PHE A 33 3.51 6.81 -1.98
CA PHE A 33 2.89 5.52 -2.31
C PHE A 33 3.91 4.40 -2.53
N LEU A 34 5.07 4.72 -3.14
CA LEU A 34 6.15 3.75 -3.28
C LEU A 34 6.80 3.39 -1.94
N ALA A 35 6.87 4.31 -0.97
CA ALA A 35 7.33 4.00 0.38
C ALA A 35 6.39 3.01 1.09
N VAL A 36 5.06 3.18 0.95
CA VAL A 36 4.08 2.19 1.43
C VAL A 36 4.32 0.83 0.77
N ARG A 37 4.49 0.79 -0.57
CA ARG A 37 4.78 -0.45 -1.29
C ARG A 37 6.02 -1.16 -0.75
N GLU A 38 7.13 -0.43 -0.59
CA GLU A 38 8.37 -1.02 -0.10
C GLU A 38 8.24 -1.54 1.33
N SER A 39 7.47 -0.85 2.17
CA SER A 39 7.20 -1.32 3.53
C SER A 39 6.35 -2.60 3.53
N LEU A 40 5.34 -2.69 2.67
CA LEU A 40 4.56 -3.93 2.45
C LEU A 40 5.45 -5.08 1.96
N PHE A 41 6.57 -4.77 1.31
CA PHE A 41 7.58 -5.75 0.86
C PHE A 41 8.66 -6.02 1.91
N GLY A 42 8.52 -5.48 3.12
CA GLY A 42 9.43 -5.72 4.24
C GLY A 42 10.63 -4.77 4.34
N THR A 43 10.67 -3.69 3.56
CA THR A 43 11.70 -2.66 3.70
C THR A 43 11.46 -1.86 4.97
N THR A 44 12.50 -1.73 5.82
CA THR A 44 12.42 -0.98 7.10
C THR A 44 13.50 0.10 7.21
N ARG A 45 14.63 -0.04 6.54
CA ARG A 45 15.77 0.88 6.69
C ARG A 45 15.70 2.04 5.71
N PHE A 46 16.09 3.22 6.15
CA PHE A 46 16.06 4.45 5.33
C PHE A 46 16.87 4.31 4.03
N GLU A 47 18.07 3.76 4.13
CA GLU A 47 18.96 3.58 2.99
C GLU A 47 18.34 2.65 1.92
N ASP A 48 17.68 1.58 2.36
CA ASP A 48 17.00 0.62 1.47
C ASP A 48 15.79 1.27 0.78
N PHE A 49 15.05 2.15 1.47
CA PHE A 49 13.99 2.93 0.83
C PHE A 49 14.54 3.83 -0.28
N VAL A 50 15.66 4.52 -0.03
CA VAL A 50 16.28 5.39 -1.05
C VAL A 50 16.70 4.58 -2.27
N GLU A 51 17.36 3.45 -2.07
CA GLU A 51 17.81 2.56 -3.14
C GLU A 51 16.64 1.98 -3.94
N ARG A 52 15.66 1.37 -3.27
CA ARG A 52 14.55 0.64 -3.91
C ARG A 52 13.52 1.54 -4.58
N ILE A 53 13.26 2.73 -4.02
CA ILE A 53 12.37 3.71 -4.65
C ILE A 53 13.08 4.40 -5.83
N GLY A 54 14.41 4.51 -5.80
CA GLY A 54 15.19 5.10 -6.87
C GLY A 54 14.98 6.61 -7.00
N THR A 55 14.87 7.33 -5.86
CA THR A 55 14.70 8.77 -5.82
C THR A 55 15.65 9.41 -4.78
N SER A 56 15.66 10.75 -4.68
CA SER A 56 16.57 11.43 -3.77
C SER A 56 16.27 11.18 -2.30
N ALA A 57 17.30 11.06 -1.46
CA ALA A 57 17.18 10.88 -0.02
C ALA A 57 16.27 11.95 0.66
N PRO A 58 16.33 13.25 0.29
CA PRO A 58 15.38 14.24 0.82
C PRO A 58 13.91 13.96 0.45
N ALA A 59 13.64 13.41 -0.74
CA ALA A 59 12.26 13.05 -1.13
C ALA A 59 11.75 11.87 -0.32
N VAL A 60 12.58 10.83 -0.12
CA VAL A 60 12.25 9.69 0.74
C VAL A 60 12.04 10.14 2.19
N SER A 61 12.93 10.98 2.73
CA SER A 61 12.80 11.51 4.10
C SER A 61 11.46 12.24 4.30
N ARG A 62 11.04 13.08 3.35
CA ARG A 62 9.74 13.77 3.42
C ARG A 62 8.58 12.77 3.37
N ALA A 63 8.65 11.77 2.49
CA ALA A 63 7.61 10.75 2.36
C ALA A 63 7.44 9.94 3.66
N LEU A 64 8.53 9.48 4.26
CA LEU A 64 8.50 8.71 5.51
C LEU A 64 7.99 9.56 6.69
N LYS A 65 8.39 10.84 6.77
CA LYS A 65 7.85 11.77 7.77
C LYS A 65 6.35 12.02 7.60
N GLN A 66 5.87 12.11 6.37
CA GLN A 66 4.44 12.27 6.07
C GLN A 66 3.66 11.03 6.52
N LEU A 67 4.15 9.83 6.21
CA LEU A 67 3.53 8.57 6.63
C LEU A 67 3.56 8.39 8.16
N GLU A 68 4.64 8.81 8.82
CA GLU A 68 4.72 8.83 10.27
C GLU A 68 3.72 9.81 10.90
N ALA A 69 3.67 11.04 10.40
CA ALA A 69 2.74 12.07 10.88
C ALA A 69 1.27 11.69 10.70
N SER A 70 0.96 10.87 9.69
CA SER A 70 -0.39 10.34 9.45
C SER A 70 -0.73 9.07 10.24
N GLY A 71 0.20 8.55 11.03
CA GLY A 71 0.01 7.32 11.81
C GLY A 71 0.05 6.03 10.99
N LEU A 72 0.44 6.08 9.71
CA LEU A 72 0.58 4.88 8.87
C LEU A 72 1.92 4.16 9.09
N MET A 73 2.92 4.87 9.60
CA MET A 73 4.22 4.32 9.94
C MET A 73 4.65 4.78 11.33
N VAL A 74 5.55 4.02 11.91
CA VAL A 74 6.20 4.32 13.19
C VAL A 74 7.70 4.12 13.03
N ARG A 75 8.49 4.97 13.69
CA ARG A 75 9.93 4.75 13.86
C ARG A 75 10.19 3.88 15.07
N VAL A 76 11.02 2.87 14.87
CA VAL A 76 11.45 1.95 15.93
C VAL A 76 12.97 2.01 16.03
N PRO A 77 13.50 2.36 17.19
CA PRO A 77 14.95 2.35 17.40
C PRO A 77 15.52 0.94 17.24
N TYR A 78 16.63 0.82 16.53
CA TYR A 78 17.41 -0.43 16.48
C TYR A 78 18.90 -0.13 16.61
N GLN A 79 19.66 -1.10 17.06
CA GLN A 79 21.11 -1.00 17.16
C GLN A 79 21.76 -2.32 16.79
N GLU A 80 22.66 -2.28 15.84
CA GLU A 80 23.52 -3.41 15.50
C GLU A 80 24.74 -3.43 16.45
N PRO A 81 25.25 -4.61 16.79
CA PRO A 81 26.43 -4.70 17.64
C PRO A 81 27.60 -3.85 17.12
N GLY A 82 28.16 -2.99 17.97
CA GLY A 82 29.26 -2.11 17.62
C GLY A 82 28.92 -0.91 16.74
N LYS A 83 27.65 -0.68 16.40
CA LYS A 83 27.22 0.48 15.62
C LYS A 83 26.38 1.45 16.45
N ARG A 84 26.28 2.69 15.96
CA ARG A 84 25.39 3.71 16.53
C ARG A 84 23.93 3.30 16.38
N ALA A 85 23.11 3.57 17.40
CA ALA A 85 21.66 3.42 17.32
C ALA A 85 21.09 4.23 16.14
N ARG A 86 20.13 3.64 15.43
CA ARG A 86 19.41 4.20 14.29
C ARG A 86 17.93 3.88 14.43
N ASP A 87 17.12 4.50 13.58
CA ASP A 87 15.70 4.20 13.49
C ASP A 87 15.41 3.40 12.22
N GLU A 88 14.51 2.44 12.33
CA GLU A 88 13.85 1.80 11.21
C GLU A 88 12.38 2.22 11.17
N TYR A 89 11.77 2.06 9.99
CA TYR A 89 10.39 2.44 9.72
C TYR A 89 9.55 1.18 9.54
N ARG A 90 8.44 1.09 10.28
CA ARG A 90 7.50 -0.04 10.20
C ARG A 90 6.09 0.48 9.95
N LEU A 91 5.29 -0.27 9.19
CA LEU A 91 3.86 0.01 9.08
C LEU A 91 3.19 -0.20 10.44
N THR A 92 2.22 0.65 10.73
CA THR A 92 1.21 0.39 11.76
C THR A 92 0.11 -0.50 11.19
N ALA A 93 -0.83 -0.97 12.01
CA ALA A 93 -2.01 -1.69 11.52
C ALA A 93 -2.76 -0.86 10.44
N ALA A 94 -2.93 0.45 10.66
CA ALA A 94 -3.53 1.34 9.67
C ALA A 94 -2.72 1.44 8.36
N GLY A 95 -1.39 1.32 8.45
CA GLY A 95 -0.53 1.26 7.26
C GLY A 95 -0.64 -0.07 6.51
N GLU A 96 -0.77 -1.18 7.23
CA GLU A 96 -1.01 -2.52 6.66
C GLU A 96 -2.37 -2.62 5.95
N ASP A 97 -3.38 -1.92 6.46
CA ASP A 97 -4.72 -1.81 5.86
C ASP A 97 -4.71 -1.13 4.47
N LEU A 98 -3.59 -0.55 4.03
CA LEU A 98 -3.39 -0.07 2.66
C LEU A 98 -3.07 -1.21 1.66
N LEU A 99 -2.84 -2.42 2.11
CA LEU A 99 -2.57 -3.55 1.21
C LEU A 99 -3.65 -3.78 0.15
N PRO A 100 -4.96 -3.78 0.46
CA PRO A 100 -6.02 -3.88 -0.55
C PRO A 100 -5.98 -2.75 -1.58
N VAL A 101 -5.68 -1.52 -1.17
CA VAL A 101 -5.55 -0.37 -2.08
C VAL A 101 -4.38 -0.59 -3.05
N TYR A 102 -3.22 -1.00 -2.53
CA TYR A 102 -2.06 -1.35 -3.35
C TYR A 102 -2.39 -2.47 -4.34
N GLN A 103 -3.03 -3.53 -3.88
CA GLN A 103 -3.40 -4.68 -4.72
C GLN A 103 -4.40 -4.30 -5.81
N ALA A 104 -5.41 -3.48 -5.52
CA ALA A 104 -6.38 -3.02 -6.50
C ALA A 104 -5.71 -2.22 -7.63
N ILE A 105 -4.81 -1.28 -7.28
CA ILE A 105 -4.05 -0.49 -8.26
C ILE A 105 -3.15 -1.41 -9.10
N ARG A 106 -2.45 -2.36 -8.48
CA ARG A 106 -1.61 -3.33 -9.17
C ARG A 106 -2.43 -4.17 -10.16
N GLN A 107 -3.54 -4.74 -9.71
CA GLN A 107 -4.40 -5.56 -10.55
C GLN A 107 -4.94 -4.80 -11.76
N GLY A 108 -5.37 -3.56 -11.57
CA GLY A 108 -5.85 -2.70 -12.66
C GLY A 108 -4.74 -2.44 -13.69
N ARG A 109 -3.51 -2.12 -13.23
CA ARG A 109 -2.38 -1.94 -14.13
C ARG A 109 -2.02 -3.22 -14.87
N ASP A 110 -1.93 -4.36 -14.17
CA ASP A 110 -1.56 -5.62 -14.78
C ASP A 110 -2.55 -6.03 -15.87
N LYS A 111 -3.85 -5.82 -15.63
CA LYS A 111 -4.91 -6.14 -16.57
C LYS A 111 -4.89 -5.30 -17.84
N TYR A 112 -4.63 -3.99 -17.73
CA TYR A 112 -4.87 -3.03 -18.82
C TYR A 112 -3.60 -2.44 -19.44
N LEU A 113 -2.49 -2.39 -18.71
CA LEU A 113 -1.27 -1.69 -19.12
C LEU A 113 -0.06 -2.61 -19.33
N GLN A 114 -0.16 -3.90 -19.00
CA GLN A 114 0.91 -4.87 -19.25
C GLN A 114 0.61 -5.71 -20.48
N LYS A 115 1.63 -5.90 -21.32
CA LYS A 115 1.57 -6.88 -22.41
C LYS A 115 1.37 -8.28 -21.78
N GLY A 116 0.31 -8.97 -22.18
CA GLY A 116 -0.04 -10.28 -21.65
C GLY A 116 -0.83 -10.28 -20.33
N GLY A 117 -1.27 -9.10 -19.84
CA GLY A 117 -2.18 -8.98 -18.68
C GLY A 117 -1.58 -9.41 -17.34
N ARG A 118 -0.24 -9.54 -17.24
CA ARG A 118 0.45 -9.99 -16.03
C ARG A 118 1.65 -9.10 -15.72
N GLY A 119 1.75 -8.65 -14.48
CA GLY A 119 2.94 -7.98 -13.96
C GLY A 119 4.10 -8.95 -13.65
N PRO A 120 5.29 -8.43 -13.32
CA PRO A 120 6.44 -9.28 -13.01
C PRO A 120 6.29 -10.07 -11.69
N LEU A 121 5.41 -9.62 -10.80
CA LEU A 121 5.19 -10.23 -9.50
C LEU A 121 3.76 -10.76 -9.39
N CYS A 122 3.60 -11.90 -8.72
CA CYS A 122 2.31 -12.40 -8.27
C CYS A 122 2.32 -12.54 -6.74
N PHE A 123 1.14 -12.44 -6.17
CA PHE A 123 0.87 -12.56 -4.74
C PHE A 123 0.06 -13.83 -4.56
N VAL A 124 0.51 -14.69 -3.67
CA VAL A 124 -0.13 -15.96 -3.40
C VAL A 124 -0.30 -16.15 -1.90
N ASP A 125 -1.34 -16.83 -1.52
CA ASP A 125 -1.48 -17.34 -0.18
C ASP A 125 -0.39 -18.40 0.06
N ARG A 126 0.33 -18.27 1.16
CA ARG A 126 1.52 -19.08 1.44
C ARG A 126 1.17 -20.55 1.64
N GLU A 127 0.02 -20.85 2.23
CA GLU A 127 -0.42 -22.19 2.54
C GLU A 127 -0.97 -22.90 1.29
N SER A 128 -1.96 -22.29 0.64
CA SER A 128 -2.64 -22.90 -0.50
C SER A 128 -1.91 -22.71 -1.82
N GLY A 129 -1.02 -21.73 -1.95
CA GLY A 129 -0.38 -21.33 -3.20
C GLY A 129 -1.33 -20.61 -4.18
N ASN A 130 -2.58 -20.39 -3.82
CA ASN A 130 -3.56 -19.72 -4.66
C ASN A 130 -3.24 -18.22 -4.81
N ARG A 131 -3.58 -17.66 -5.97
CA ARG A 131 -3.39 -16.23 -6.20
C ARG A 131 -4.29 -15.38 -5.30
N VAL A 132 -3.69 -14.39 -4.67
CA VAL A 132 -4.39 -13.39 -3.85
C VAL A 132 -4.68 -12.14 -4.68
N GLY A 133 -5.88 -11.62 -4.52
CA GLY A 133 -6.32 -10.39 -5.19
C GLY A 133 -7.43 -9.69 -4.41
N VAL A 134 -7.87 -8.54 -4.94
CA VAL A 134 -8.98 -7.76 -4.39
C VAL A 134 -10.18 -7.93 -5.30
N ILE A 135 -11.32 -8.19 -4.70
CA ILE A 135 -12.62 -8.28 -5.37
C ILE A 135 -13.63 -7.39 -4.64
N VAL A 136 -14.66 -6.96 -5.34
CA VAL A 136 -15.86 -6.37 -4.74
C VAL A 136 -16.88 -7.49 -4.60
N THR A 137 -17.31 -7.76 -3.37
CA THR A 137 -18.26 -8.83 -3.04
C THR A 137 -19.26 -8.35 -1.98
N ASP A 138 -20.46 -8.88 -2.00
CA ASP A 138 -21.48 -8.74 -0.96
C ASP A 138 -21.55 -9.96 -0.03
N ASP A 139 -20.68 -10.97 -0.25
CA ASP A 139 -20.57 -12.13 0.63
C ASP A 139 -19.81 -11.76 1.92
N PRO A 140 -20.48 -11.71 3.09
CA PRO A 140 -19.82 -11.39 4.35
C PRO A 140 -18.85 -12.49 4.82
N ASN A 141 -18.93 -13.69 4.25
CA ASN A 141 -18.09 -14.84 4.58
C ASN A 141 -17.00 -15.08 3.54
N ALA A 142 -16.78 -14.14 2.61
CA ALA A 142 -15.72 -14.27 1.62
C ALA A 142 -14.38 -14.51 2.33
N ALA A 143 -13.65 -15.55 1.89
CA ALA A 143 -12.35 -15.89 2.44
C ALA A 143 -11.38 -14.72 2.27
N THR A 144 -10.70 -14.35 3.35
CA THR A 144 -9.68 -13.30 3.36
C THR A 144 -8.31 -13.89 3.68
N VAL A 145 -7.26 -13.23 3.22
CA VAL A 145 -5.86 -13.61 3.47
C VAL A 145 -5.18 -12.45 4.18
N SER A 146 -4.57 -12.72 5.33
CA SER A 146 -3.82 -11.71 6.08
C SER A 146 -2.53 -11.32 5.35
N ALA A 147 -2.07 -10.09 5.52
CA ALA A 147 -0.84 -9.62 4.89
C ALA A 147 0.37 -10.53 5.21
N GLY A 148 0.45 -11.04 6.45
CA GLY A 148 1.51 -11.95 6.90
C GLY A 148 1.50 -13.33 6.22
N ASP A 149 0.37 -13.74 5.64
CA ASP A 149 0.21 -15.03 4.97
C ASP A 149 0.42 -14.92 3.45
N ILE A 150 0.67 -13.72 2.95
CA ILE A 150 0.94 -13.50 1.52
C ILE A 150 2.44 -13.67 1.23
N GLU A 151 2.72 -14.47 0.22
CA GLU A 151 4.05 -14.62 -0.37
C GLU A 151 4.10 -13.93 -1.73
N ILE A 152 5.17 -13.20 -2.00
CA ILE A 152 5.42 -12.53 -3.27
C ILE A 152 6.35 -13.40 -4.11
N ARG A 153 5.90 -13.77 -5.31
CA ARG A 153 6.65 -14.61 -6.24
C ARG A 153 6.85 -13.92 -7.60
N LEU A 154 7.87 -14.35 -8.32
CA LEU A 154 8.00 -13.97 -9.73
C LEU A 154 6.90 -14.65 -10.55
N ASN A 155 6.30 -13.87 -11.45
CA ASN A 155 5.33 -14.39 -12.41
C ASN A 155 6.09 -15.09 -13.54
N ARG A 156 6.04 -16.40 -13.56
CA ARG A 156 6.63 -17.24 -14.62
C ARG A 156 5.64 -17.49 -15.72
#